data_1f1a3b86b769470211a9f6d880a83efb
#
_entry.id   1f1a3b86b769470211a9f6d880a83efb
#
_cell.length_a   1.000
_cell.length_b   1.000
_cell.length_c   1.000
_cell.angle_alpha   90.00
_cell.angle_beta   90.00
_cell.angle_gamma   90.00
#
_symmetry.space_group_name_H-M   'P 1'
#
loop_
_entity.id
_entity.type
_entity.pdbx_description
1 polymer ?
#
loop_
_entity_poly.entity_id
_entity_poly.type
_entity_poly.pdbx_seq_one_letter_code
_entity_poly.pdbx_strand_id
1 'polypeptide(L)'
;MLSLDSFTYRLLWRLKSFLRFRNRGPQPIIYNASCRKFIPPSNFESLLDKEKMKNFVALKDELNILSRIFNQLPEKLDERDWHSLVQLSDTKDRFFYLRFLYKREKKRTNEEIKLKFEENKKQKLPINHQINKEEQSLIYLRNSHIDLLQKRLATNKIIEAFRLKEEYPIIAIDCRWLHLHSERGLNLACKQLKYLIGRNRDREIPWPLYLTNFIKENNSKIEEAKRKHFSIINGNFFTAHITSKSYLELFPELKEKQKIVYLSPHSKEPLESVEPNTCYVIGGIVDAFSEPEIPSKASIEVATQEGIQCKRLNLDYRQLKGGNPMFTLDQVLDILHDVYHKSEWEETIRRFLIVF
;
A
#
# COMPACT_ATOMS: atom_id res chain seq x y z
N MET A 1 35.57 -9.87 23.59
CA MET A 1 34.54 -8.83 23.62
C MET A 1 35.03 -7.68 22.77
N LEU A 2 34.56 -7.56 21.53
CA LEU A 2 34.89 -6.44 20.65
C LEU A 2 34.06 -5.22 21.10
N SER A 3 34.72 -4.15 21.49
CA SER A 3 34.05 -2.87 21.79
C SER A 3 33.40 -2.34 20.53
N LEU A 4 32.08 -2.26 20.52
CA LEU A 4 31.32 -1.60 19.46
C LEU A 4 31.58 -0.09 19.57
N ASP A 5 31.94 0.55 18.42
CA ASP A 5 32.09 2.00 18.37
C ASP A 5 30.80 2.69 18.81
N SER A 6 30.92 3.93 19.31
CA SER A 6 29.77 4.72 19.77
C SER A 6 28.69 4.94 18.67
N PHE A 7 29.11 4.93 17.40
CA PHE A 7 28.22 5.06 16.24
C PHE A 7 27.41 3.77 16.01
N THR A 8 28.04 2.63 16.05
CA THR A 8 27.41 1.29 15.94
C THR A 8 26.39 1.06 17.06
N TYR A 9 26.75 1.53 18.29
CA TYR A 9 25.85 1.44 19.44
C TYR A 9 24.61 2.33 19.29
N ARG A 10 24.74 3.58 18.80
CA ARG A 10 23.62 4.49 18.53
C ARG A 10 22.72 3.96 17.41
N LEU A 11 23.29 3.42 16.36
CA LEU A 11 22.56 2.79 15.25
C LEU A 11 21.72 1.61 15.73
N LEU A 12 22.35 0.72 16.50
CA LEU A 12 21.69 -0.45 17.09
C LEU A 12 20.61 -0.04 18.09
N TRP A 13 20.82 0.99 18.87
CA TRP A 13 19.83 1.49 19.83
C TRP A 13 18.61 2.07 19.13
N ARG A 14 18.79 2.88 18.09
CA ARG A 14 17.70 3.40 17.24
C ARG A 14 16.91 2.27 16.55
N LEU A 15 17.58 1.25 16.08
CA LEU A 15 16.94 0.08 15.47
C LEU A 15 16.31 -0.85 16.50
N LYS A 16 16.89 -0.99 17.71
CA LYS A 16 16.40 -1.87 18.77
C LYS A 16 15.09 -1.39 19.38
N SER A 17 14.88 -0.08 19.52
CA SER A 17 13.60 0.48 19.98
C SER A 17 12.47 0.12 19.02
N PHE A 18 12.77 -0.07 17.76
CA PHE A 18 11.81 -0.40 16.70
C PHE A 18 11.57 -1.90 16.54
N LEU A 19 12.57 -2.75 16.77
CA LEU A 19 12.45 -4.21 16.71
C LEU A 19 11.63 -4.79 17.87
N ARG A 20 11.42 -4.04 18.97
CA ARG A 20 10.57 -4.41 20.09
C ARG A 20 9.06 -4.39 19.78
N PHE A 21 8.63 -3.79 18.67
CA PHE A 21 7.19 -3.64 18.32
C PHE A 21 6.59 -4.84 17.59
N ARG A 22 7.33 -5.90 17.30
CA ARG A 22 6.76 -7.15 16.81
C ARG A 22 7.05 -8.28 17.79
N ASN A 23 5.98 -8.87 18.33
CA ASN A 23 5.89 -10.01 19.25
C ASN A 23 6.58 -11.30 18.75
N ARG A 24 7.79 -11.22 18.26
CA ARG A 24 8.70 -12.34 18.10
C ARG A 24 9.96 -11.96 18.85
N GLY A 25 10.29 -12.75 19.89
CA GLY A 25 11.45 -12.55 20.72
C GLY A 25 12.72 -12.21 19.94
N PRO A 26 13.75 -11.67 20.58
CA PRO A 26 14.98 -11.21 19.93
C PRO A 26 15.58 -12.37 19.13
N GLN A 27 15.51 -12.26 17.79
CA GLN A 27 16.26 -13.16 16.92
C GLN A 27 17.75 -13.00 17.26
N PRO A 28 18.49 -14.08 17.44
CA PRO A 28 19.92 -13.99 17.74
C PRO A 28 20.61 -13.17 16.65
N ILE A 29 21.46 -12.25 17.07
CA ILE A 29 22.33 -11.49 16.16
C ILE A 29 23.36 -12.50 15.63
N ILE A 30 23.10 -13.02 14.44
CA ILE A 30 24.03 -13.93 13.78
C ILE A 30 25.07 -13.05 13.08
N TYR A 31 26.29 -13.02 13.62
CA TYR A 31 27.42 -12.42 12.93
C TYR A 31 27.70 -13.23 11.66
N ASN A 32 27.40 -12.66 10.51
CA ASN A 32 27.69 -13.30 9.23
C ASN A 32 29.15 -13.09 8.87
N ALA A 33 29.88 -14.17 8.69
CA ALA A 33 31.30 -14.13 8.27
C ALA A 33 31.48 -13.61 6.82
N SER A 34 30.41 -13.66 5.97
CA SER A 34 30.46 -13.12 4.62
C SER A 34 29.81 -11.75 4.59
N CYS A 35 30.63 -10.71 4.70
CA CYS A 35 30.21 -9.33 4.58
C CYS A 35 29.81 -9.05 3.12
N ARG A 36 28.53 -8.72 2.86
CA ARG A 36 28.07 -8.26 1.54
C ARG A 36 28.67 -6.89 1.27
N LYS A 37 29.34 -6.72 0.13
CA LYS A 37 29.88 -5.43 -0.29
C LYS A 37 28.87 -4.78 -1.23
N PHE A 38 28.27 -3.67 -0.82
CA PHE A 38 27.46 -2.84 -1.68
C PHE A 38 28.36 -1.84 -2.41
N ILE A 39 28.52 -2.04 -3.72
CA ILE A 39 29.39 -1.21 -4.56
C ILE A 39 28.48 -0.24 -5.31
N PRO A 40 28.65 1.09 -5.17
CA PRO A 40 27.92 2.06 -5.94
C PRO A 40 28.35 2.02 -7.42
N PRO A 41 27.50 2.50 -8.36
CA PRO A 41 27.88 2.65 -9.77
C PRO A 41 29.10 3.55 -9.93
N SER A 42 29.92 3.27 -10.95
CA SER A 42 31.04 4.13 -11.33
C SER A 42 30.51 5.52 -11.66
N ASN A 43 30.96 6.58 -11.20
CA ASN A 43 30.50 7.95 -11.40
C ASN A 43 29.27 8.40 -10.57
N PHE A 44 28.72 7.55 -9.69
CA PHE A 44 27.57 7.94 -8.86
C PHE A 44 27.92 9.11 -7.94
N GLU A 45 29.12 9.15 -7.41
CA GLU A 45 29.60 10.20 -6.49
C GLU A 45 29.67 11.58 -7.17
N SER A 46 30.01 11.62 -8.45
CA SER A 46 30.12 12.88 -9.23
C SER A 46 28.77 13.54 -9.55
N LEU A 47 27.67 12.78 -9.44
CA LEU A 47 26.32 13.23 -9.71
C LEU A 47 25.60 13.77 -8.47
N LEU A 48 26.24 13.75 -7.28
CA LEU A 48 25.63 14.12 -6.02
C LEU A 48 25.95 15.56 -5.62
N ASP A 49 24.93 16.29 -5.19
CA ASP A 49 25.06 17.59 -4.54
C ASP A 49 25.74 17.43 -3.16
N LYS A 50 26.27 18.54 -2.60
CA LYS A 50 27.00 18.53 -1.31
C LYS A 50 26.18 17.89 -0.16
N GLU A 51 24.87 18.12 -0.11
CA GLU A 51 23.98 17.55 0.90
C GLU A 51 23.77 16.05 0.70
N LYS A 52 23.50 15.65 -0.53
CA LYS A 52 23.37 14.23 -0.90
C LYS A 52 24.68 13.47 -0.71
N MET A 53 25.81 14.10 -0.94
CA MET A 53 27.13 13.49 -0.68
C MET A 53 27.30 13.15 0.82
N LYS A 54 26.88 14.03 1.73
CA LYS A 54 26.89 13.75 3.17
C LYS A 54 26.04 12.54 3.54
N ASN A 55 24.83 12.46 2.97
CA ASN A 55 23.94 11.30 3.17
C ASN A 55 24.54 10.02 2.58
N PHE A 56 25.21 10.11 1.45
CA PHE A 56 25.84 8.98 0.79
C PHE A 56 27.01 8.38 1.60
N VAL A 57 27.83 9.22 2.21
CA VAL A 57 28.91 8.75 3.10
C VAL A 57 28.31 8.03 4.30
N ALA A 58 27.31 8.62 4.96
CA ALA A 58 26.61 7.99 6.08
C ALA A 58 25.95 6.66 5.67
N LEU A 59 25.35 6.59 4.47
CA LEU A 59 24.75 5.38 3.93
C LEU A 59 25.77 4.25 3.72
N LYS A 60 26.98 4.56 3.21
CA LYS A 60 28.06 3.56 3.06
C LYS A 60 28.41 2.90 4.41
N ASP A 61 28.56 3.73 5.45
CA ASP A 61 28.90 3.23 6.79
C ASP A 61 27.74 2.40 7.36
N GLU A 62 26.50 2.87 7.20
CA GLU A 62 25.30 2.13 7.62
C GLU A 62 25.20 0.77 6.91
N LEU A 63 25.38 0.72 5.59
CA LEU A 63 25.35 -0.53 4.83
C LEU A 63 26.40 -1.52 5.27
N ASN A 64 27.62 -1.06 5.57
CA ASN A 64 28.69 -1.90 6.09
C ASN A 64 28.30 -2.53 7.44
N ILE A 65 27.71 -1.76 8.34
CA ILE A 65 27.26 -2.24 9.64
C ILE A 65 26.07 -3.19 9.49
N LEU A 66 25.05 -2.78 8.71
CA LEU A 66 23.84 -3.57 8.50
C LEU A 66 24.14 -4.92 7.85
N SER A 67 25.09 -4.97 6.90
CA SER A 67 25.48 -6.22 6.24
C SER A 67 26.08 -7.26 7.17
N ARG A 68 26.70 -6.82 8.28
CA ARG A 68 27.27 -7.70 9.32
C ARG A 68 26.23 -8.20 10.31
N ILE A 69 25.14 -7.45 10.50
CA ILE A 69 24.17 -7.71 11.56
C ILE A 69 22.90 -8.39 11.01
N PHE A 70 22.50 -8.06 9.77
CA PHE A 70 21.23 -8.51 9.20
C PHE A 70 21.43 -9.35 7.94
N ASN A 71 20.87 -10.55 7.96
CA ASN A 71 20.82 -11.43 6.78
C ASN A 71 19.73 -11.02 5.76
N GLN A 72 18.78 -10.21 6.18
CA GLN A 72 17.62 -9.80 5.36
C GLN A 72 17.89 -8.49 4.62
N LEU A 73 18.98 -8.46 3.87
CA LEU A 73 19.34 -7.36 2.98
C LEU A 73 19.41 -7.87 1.53
N PRO A 74 19.17 -7.01 0.53
CA PRO A 74 19.28 -7.37 -0.89
C PRO A 74 20.71 -7.81 -1.22
N GLU A 75 20.89 -8.62 -2.27
CA GLU A 75 22.22 -9.04 -2.73
C GLU A 75 22.90 -7.93 -3.52
N LYS A 76 22.14 -7.19 -4.32
CA LYS A 76 22.62 -6.07 -5.13
C LYS A 76 21.69 -4.88 -5.01
N LEU A 77 22.25 -3.70 -5.21
CA LEU A 77 21.52 -2.43 -5.32
C LEU A 77 21.71 -1.88 -6.73
N ASP A 78 20.60 -1.57 -7.39
CA ASP A 78 20.60 -0.91 -8.69
C ASP A 78 20.87 0.59 -8.52
N GLU A 79 21.25 1.29 -9.60
CA GLU A 79 21.49 2.74 -9.58
C GLU A 79 20.29 3.54 -9.02
N ARG A 80 19.08 3.14 -9.37
CA ARG A 80 17.83 3.74 -8.86
C ARG A 80 17.68 3.52 -7.36
N ASP A 81 18.08 2.36 -6.86
CA ASP A 81 18.02 2.03 -5.43
C ASP A 81 19.01 2.90 -4.64
N TRP A 82 20.21 3.16 -5.20
CA TRP A 82 21.18 4.08 -4.62
C TRP A 82 20.64 5.52 -4.55
N HIS A 83 20.03 6.01 -5.63
CA HIS A 83 19.39 7.32 -5.63
C HIS A 83 18.30 7.45 -4.57
N SER A 84 17.44 6.44 -4.47
CA SER A 84 16.36 6.42 -3.47
C SER A 84 16.91 6.40 -2.04
N LEU A 85 17.94 5.61 -1.76
CA LEU A 85 18.56 5.51 -0.44
C LEU A 85 19.25 6.80 -0.01
N VAL A 86 19.90 7.51 -0.94
CA VAL A 86 20.58 8.79 -0.65
C VAL A 86 19.57 9.93 -0.38
N GLN A 87 18.39 9.88 -0.99
CA GLN A 87 17.31 10.84 -0.73
C GLN A 87 16.71 10.69 0.69
N LEU A 88 16.76 9.49 1.27
CA LEU A 88 16.25 9.24 2.61
C LEU A 88 17.23 9.77 3.65
N SER A 89 16.79 10.70 4.49
CA SER A 89 17.62 11.29 5.56
C SER A 89 17.66 10.43 6.82
N ASP A 90 16.59 9.66 7.10
CA ASP A 90 16.50 8.85 8.32
C ASP A 90 17.02 7.42 8.09
N THR A 91 17.85 6.96 9.01
CA THR A 91 18.37 5.58 9.07
C THR A 91 17.26 4.52 9.09
N LYS A 92 16.13 4.82 9.75
CA LYS A 92 14.99 3.90 9.78
C LYS A 92 14.40 3.69 8.40
N ASP A 93 14.18 4.77 7.67
CA ASP A 93 13.57 4.72 6.35
C ASP A 93 14.48 4.00 5.37
N ARG A 94 15.80 4.25 5.44
CA ARG A 94 16.80 3.49 4.70
C ARG A 94 16.76 1.99 5.01
N PHE A 95 16.67 1.63 6.28
CA PHE A 95 16.57 0.22 6.69
C PHE A 95 15.28 -0.45 6.19
N PHE A 96 14.13 0.24 6.25
CA PHE A 96 12.89 -0.28 5.72
C PHE A 96 12.93 -0.42 4.20
N TYR A 97 13.52 0.53 3.51
CA TYR A 97 13.71 0.44 2.08
C TYR A 97 14.57 -0.76 1.69
N LEU A 98 15.69 -0.99 2.37
CA LEU A 98 16.54 -2.17 2.18
C LEU A 98 15.77 -3.49 2.42
N ARG A 99 14.94 -3.55 3.45
CA ARG A 99 14.08 -4.72 3.69
C ARG A 99 13.01 -4.90 2.61
N PHE A 100 12.48 -3.83 2.06
CA PHE A 100 11.58 -3.90 0.91
C PHE A 100 12.29 -4.49 -0.30
N LEU A 101 13.50 -4.01 -0.62
CA LEU A 101 14.30 -4.54 -1.72
C LEU A 101 14.58 -6.04 -1.56
N TYR A 102 14.97 -6.47 -0.36
CA TYR A 102 15.17 -7.90 -0.04
C TYR A 102 13.90 -8.73 -0.29
N LYS A 103 12.73 -8.23 0.14
CA LYS A 103 11.47 -8.94 -0.10
C LYS A 103 11.12 -9.00 -1.59
N ARG A 104 11.37 -7.92 -2.32
CA ARG A 104 11.19 -7.84 -3.77
C ARG A 104 12.06 -8.89 -4.48
N GLU A 105 13.32 -8.98 -4.12
CA GLU A 105 14.29 -9.93 -4.66
C GLU A 105 13.87 -11.39 -4.34
N LYS A 106 13.54 -11.69 -3.08
CA LYS A 106 13.04 -13.01 -2.67
C LYS A 106 11.77 -13.43 -3.39
N LYS A 107 10.87 -12.49 -3.65
CA LYS A 107 9.65 -12.77 -4.39
C LYS A 107 9.96 -13.15 -5.84
N ARG A 108 10.86 -12.41 -6.52
CA ARG A 108 11.31 -12.72 -7.88
C ARG A 108 11.96 -14.11 -7.94
N THR A 109 12.88 -14.40 -7.03
CA THR A 109 13.55 -15.71 -6.94
C THR A 109 12.54 -16.85 -6.74
N ASN A 110 11.55 -16.66 -5.86
CA ASN A 110 10.51 -17.66 -5.63
C ASN A 110 9.60 -17.87 -6.85
N GLU A 111 9.30 -16.80 -7.59
CA GLU A 111 8.53 -16.87 -8.84
C GLU A 111 9.32 -17.63 -9.92
N GLU A 112 10.61 -17.36 -10.07
CA GLU A 112 11.51 -18.09 -10.98
C GLU A 112 11.62 -19.59 -10.62
N ILE A 113 11.74 -19.89 -9.32
CA ILE A 113 11.76 -21.29 -8.84
C ILE A 113 10.45 -22.00 -9.16
N LYS A 114 9.31 -21.32 -8.97
CA LYS A 114 8.00 -21.87 -9.31
C LYS A 114 7.87 -22.14 -10.81
N LEU A 115 8.27 -21.19 -11.65
CA LEU A 115 8.26 -21.36 -13.10
C LEU A 115 9.13 -22.56 -13.53
N LYS A 116 10.34 -22.64 -13.03
CA LYS A 116 11.23 -23.78 -13.30
C LYS A 116 10.66 -25.12 -12.81
N PHE A 117 9.97 -25.10 -11.66
CA PHE A 117 9.31 -26.30 -11.14
C PHE A 117 8.12 -26.73 -12.02
N GLU A 118 7.34 -25.78 -12.50
CA GLU A 118 6.23 -26.03 -13.43
C GLU A 118 6.72 -26.51 -14.80
N GLU A 119 7.81 -25.94 -15.32
CA GLU A 119 8.46 -26.41 -16.56
C GLU A 119 8.99 -27.83 -16.41
N ASN A 120 9.69 -28.13 -15.32
CA ASN A 120 10.19 -29.48 -15.01
C ASN A 120 9.05 -30.49 -14.80
N LYS A 121 7.91 -30.04 -14.24
CA LYS A 121 6.72 -30.88 -14.08
C LYS A 121 6.07 -31.20 -15.43
N LYS A 122 6.06 -30.27 -16.37
CA LYS A 122 5.58 -30.51 -17.75
C LYS A 122 6.47 -31.47 -18.52
N GLN A 123 7.80 -31.49 -18.23
CA GLN A 123 8.75 -32.39 -18.90
C GLN A 123 8.80 -33.82 -18.30
N LYS A 124 8.30 -34.03 -17.08
CA LYS A 124 8.41 -35.30 -16.35
C LYS A 124 7.10 -36.11 -16.22
N LEU A 125 6.08 -35.88 -17.05
CA LEU A 125 4.86 -36.65 -17.00
C LEU A 125 4.99 -37.94 -17.86
N PRO A 126 5.13 -39.11 -17.25
CA PRO A 126 4.98 -40.39 -17.98
C PRO A 126 3.52 -40.62 -18.31
N ILE A 127 3.32 -41.30 -19.45
CA ILE A 127 2.05 -41.49 -20.20
C ILE A 127 0.96 -42.28 -19.46
N ASN A 128 1.10 -42.62 -18.17
CA ASN A 128 0.23 -43.62 -17.52
C ASN A 128 -0.81 -43.06 -16.51
N HIS A 129 -1.29 -41.82 -16.69
CA HIS A 129 -2.37 -41.26 -15.84
C HIS A 129 -3.51 -40.64 -16.65
N GLN A 130 -4.07 -41.39 -17.63
CA GLN A 130 -5.22 -40.85 -18.40
C GLN A 130 -6.52 -40.76 -17.59
N ILE A 131 -6.76 -41.66 -16.64
CA ILE A 131 -8.02 -41.67 -15.86
C ILE A 131 -8.17 -40.50 -14.91
N ASN A 132 -7.08 -40.04 -14.28
CA ASN A 132 -7.13 -38.91 -13.34
C ASN A 132 -7.13 -37.52 -14.00
N LYS A 133 -6.83 -37.42 -15.31
CA LYS A 133 -6.83 -36.13 -16.02
C LYS A 133 -8.22 -35.63 -16.34
N GLU A 134 -9.13 -36.53 -16.68
CA GLU A 134 -10.52 -36.18 -16.99
C GLU A 134 -11.27 -35.72 -15.75
N GLU A 135 -11.14 -36.39 -14.61
CA GLU A 135 -11.73 -35.96 -13.35
C GLU A 135 -11.13 -34.64 -12.87
N GLN A 136 -9.81 -34.48 -12.94
CA GLN A 136 -9.16 -33.19 -12.57
C GLN A 136 -9.56 -32.06 -13.52
N SER A 137 -9.72 -32.34 -14.82
CA SER A 137 -10.19 -31.34 -15.78
C SER A 137 -11.66 -30.98 -15.57
N LEU A 138 -12.49 -31.92 -15.20
CA LEU A 138 -13.91 -31.67 -14.86
C LEU A 138 -14.05 -30.89 -13.57
N ILE A 139 -13.25 -31.17 -12.54
CA ILE A 139 -13.20 -30.37 -11.29
C ILE A 139 -12.70 -28.96 -11.56
N TYR A 140 -11.68 -28.81 -12.39
CA TYR A 140 -11.16 -27.50 -12.79
C TYR A 140 -12.20 -26.70 -13.57
N LEU A 141 -12.86 -27.29 -14.55
CA LEU A 141 -13.93 -26.65 -15.32
C LEU A 141 -15.12 -26.27 -14.44
N ARG A 142 -15.53 -27.15 -13.54
CA ARG A 142 -16.59 -26.85 -12.57
C ARG A 142 -16.23 -25.69 -11.65
N ASN A 143 -15.02 -25.68 -11.08
CA ASN A 143 -14.56 -24.61 -10.21
C ASN A 143 -14.39 -23.28 -10.96
N SER A 144 -13.89 -23.31 -12.20
CA SER A 144 -13.79 -22.11 -13.04
C SER A 144 -15.16 -21.54 -13.41
N HIS A 145 -16.17 -22.40 -13.61
CA HIS A 145 -17.54 -21.96 -13.90
C HIS A 145 -18.20 -21.31 -12.69
N ILE A 146 -18.01 -21.87 -11.50
CA ILE A 146 -18.49 -21.29 -10.23
C ILE A 146 -17.80 -19.94 -9.98
N ASP A 147 -16.49 -19.84 -10.19
CA ASP A 147 -15.74 -18.58 -10.03
C ASP A 147 -16.23 -17.51 -11.03
N LEU A 148 -16.53 -17.88 -12.25
CA LEU A 148 -17.13 -16.97 -13.24
C LEU A 148 -18.52 -16.48 -12.84
N LEU A 149 -19.37 -17.36 -12.31
CA LEU A 149 -20.69 -16.98 -11.81
C LEU A 149 -20.59 -16.02 -10.62
N GLN A 150 -19.71 -16.31 -9.65
CA GLN A 150 -19.47 -15.43 -8.50
C GLN A 150 -18.98 -14.04 -8.94
N LYS A 151 -18.06 -13.99 -9.90
CA LYS A 151 -17.57 -12.73 -10.48
C LYS A 151 -18.67 -11.94 -11.18
N ARG A 152 -19.54 -12.60 -11.94
CA ARG A 152 -20.70 -11.95 -12.58
C ARG A 152 -21.69 -11.39 -11.57
N LEU A 153 -22.00 -12.15 -10.53
CA LEU A 153 -22.89 -11.69 -9.45
C LEU A 153 -22.30 -10.47 -8.73
N ALA A 154 -21.00 -10.50 -8.40
CA ALA A 154 -20.32 -9.36 -7.81
C ALA A 154 -20.33 -8.13 -8.73
N THR A 155 -20.14 -8.31 -10.04
CA THR A 155 -20.21 -7.22 -11.01
C THR A 155 -21.62 -6.63 -11.10
N ASN A 156 -22.65 -7.46 -11.10
CA ASN A 156 -24.05 -6.99 -11.14
C ASN A 156 -24.41 -6.18 -9.91
N LYS A 157 -23.98 -6.59 -8.70
CA LYS A 157 -24.16 -5.83 -7.46
C LYS A 157 -23.53 -4.43 -7.55
N ILE A 158 -22.36 -4.33 -8.16
CA ILE A 158 -21.69 -3.03 -8.32
C ILE A 158 -22.39 -2.16 -9.36
N ILE A 159 -22.82 -2.72 -10.48
CA ILE A 159 -23.63 -1.98 -11.45
C ILE A 159 -24.88 -1.42 -10.79
N GLU A 160 -25.53 -2.22 -9.96
CA GLU A 160 -26.69 -1.78 -9.19
C GLU A 160 -26.35 -0.66 -8.20
N ALA A 161 -25.23 -0.78 -7.47
CA ALA A 161 -24.76 0.28 -6.58
C ALA A 161 -24.52 1.61 -7.32
N PHE A 162 -23.97 1.57 -8.54
CA PHE A 162 -23.80 2.78 -9.36
C PHE A 162 -25.13 3.35 -9.87
N ARG A 163 -26.14 2.52 -10.10
CA ARG A 163 -27.49 2.98 -10.46
C ARG A 163 -28.19 3.66 -9.28
N LEU A 164 -28.02 3.09 -8.09
CA LEU A 164 -28.63 3.55 -6.84
C LEU A 164 -27.67 4.45 -6.04
N LYS A 165 -26.77 5.17 -6.71
CA LYS A 165 -25.73 5.99 -6.06
C LYS A 165 -26.29 7.04 -5.08
N GLU A 166 -27.53 7.46 -5.23
CA GLU A 166 -28.17 8.40 -4.32
C GLU A 166 -28.67 7.75 -3.02
N GLU A 167 -28.81 6.42 -3.01
CA GLU A 167 -29.24 5.66 -1.85
C GLU A 167 -28.08 5.21 -0.97
N TYR A 168 -26.84 5.30 -1.48
CA TYR A 168 -25.63 4.84 -0.79
C TYR A 168 -24.60 5.95 -0.64
N PRO A 169 -23.69 5.82 0.34
CA PRO A 169 -22.47 6.61 0.37
C PRO A 169 -21.61 6.36 -0.88
N ILE A 170 -20.98 7.40 -1.40
CA ILE A 170 -20.06 7.33 -2.52
C ILE A 170 -18.63 7.41 -1.99
N ILE A 171 -17.76 6.53 -2.43
CA ILE A 171 -16.35 6.57 -2.07
C ILE A 171 -15.54 7.08 -3.26
N ALA A 172 -14.79 8.15 -3.05
CA ALA A 172 -13.82 8.67 -4.01
C ALA A 172 -12.41 8.59 -3.44
N ILE A 173 -11.52 7.91 -4.14
CA ILE A 173 -10.10 7.92 -3.80
C ILE A 173 -9.42 8.99 -4.64
N ASP A 174 -8.83 9.98 -3.98
CA ASP A 174 -8.08 11.03 -4.64
C ASP A 174 -6.67 10.54 -5.00
N CYS A 175 -6.48 10.24 -6.26
CA CYS A 175 -5.26 9.67 -6.80
C CYS A 175 -4.24 10.72 -7.28
N ARG A 176 -4.48 12.03 -7.04
CA ARG A 176 -3.59 13.11 -7.50
C ARG A 176 -2.14 12.96 -7.02
N TRP A 177 -1.94 12.30 -5.90
CA TRP A 177 -0.63 12.12 -5.27
C TRP A 177 0.13 10.87 -5.72
N LEU A 178 -0.50 9.96 -6.49
CA LEU A 178 0.12 8.68 -6.83
C LEU A 178 1.47 8.82 -7.54
N HIS A 179 1.62 9.83 -8.39
CA HIS A 179 2.85 10.06 -9.15
C HIS A 179 4.00 10.63 -8.31
N LEU A 180 3.70 11.21 -7.15
CA LEU A 180 4.66 11.81 -6.22
C LEU A 180 5.23 10.80 -5.21
N HIS A 181 4.63 9.62 -5.11
CA HIS A 181 5.16 8.59 -4.22
C HIS A 181 6.50 8.06 -4.70
N SER A 182 7.35 7.70 -3.75
CA SER A 182 8.50 6.84 -4.00
C SER A 182 8.06 5.49 -4.59
N GLU A 183 8.96 4.73 -5.20
CA GLU A 183 8.62 3.39 -5.73
C GLU A 183 7.99 2.49 -4.66
N ARG A 184 8.50 2.58 -3.43
CA ARG A 184 7.95 1.84 -2.28
C ARG A 184 6.55 2.31 -1.92
N GLY A 185 6.33 3.62 -1.84
CA GLY A 185 5.04 4.22 -1.54
C GLY A 185 4.00 3.88 -2.59
N LEU A 186 4.34 4.05 -3.86
CA LEU A 186 3.46 3.72 -4.97
C LEU A 186 3.05 2.24 -4.97
N ASN A 187 4.00 1.32 -4.75
CA ASN A 187 3.69 -0.11 -4.62
C ASN A 187 2.74 -0.39 -3.45
N LEU A 188 2.91 0.29 -2.33
CA LEU A 188 2.05 0.12 -1.17
C LEU A 188 0.66 0.74 -1.39
N ALA A 189 0.59 1.95 -1.98
CA ALA A 189 -0.66 2.61 -2.35
C ALA A 189 -1.49 1.74 -3.32
N CYS A 190 -0.87 1.27 -4.40
CA CYS A 190 -1.52 0.37 -5.34
C CYS A 190 -1.98 -0.95 -4.70
N LYS A 191 -1.23 -1.49 -3.75
CA LYS A 191 -1.64 -2.68 -3.00
C LYS A 191 -2.85 -2.41 -2.12
N GLN A 192 -2.90 -1.26 -1.43
CA GLN A 192 -4.06 -0.86 -0.63
C GLN A 192 -5.29 -0.63 -1.51
N LEU A 193 -5.14 0.05 -2.65
CA LEU A 193 -6.21 0.22 -3.64
C LEU A 193 -6.76 -1.13 -4.12
N LYS A 194 -5.89 -2.08 -4.42
CA LYS A 194 -6.31 -3.43 -4.79
C LYS A 194 -7.15 -4.11 -3.71
N TYR A 195 -6.74 -4.00 -2.45
CA TYR A 195 -7.49 -4.57 -1.33
C TYR A 195 -8.82 -3.86 -1.12
N LEU A 196 -8.84 -2.53 -1.18
CA LEU A 196 -10.05 -1.73 -1.09
C LEU A 196 -11.09 -2.12 -2.16
N ILE A 197 -10.66 -2.23 -3.42
CA ILE A 197 -11.53 -2.63 -4.54
C ILE A 197 -12.06 -4.07 -4.32
N GLY A 198 -11.20 -4.99 -3.88
CA GLY A 198 -11.58 -6.36 -3.59
C GLY A 198 -12.59 -6.44 -2.46
N ARG A 199 -12.33 -5.77 -1.34
CA ARG A 199 -13.23 -5.75 -0.19
C ARG A 199 -14.58 -5.12 -0.50
N ASN A 200 -14.61 -4.02 -1.25
CA ASN A 200 -15.86 -3.41 -1.69
C ASN A 200 -16.69 -4.36 -2.57
N ARG A 201 -16.03 -5.03 -3.51
CA ARG A 201 -16.69 -6.01 -4.40
C ARG A 201 -17.29 -7.18 -3.62
N ASP A 202 -16.57 -7.68 -2.62
CA ASP A 202 -16.94 -8.89 -1.89
C ASP A 202 -18.05 -8.63 -0.84
N ARG A 203 -18.46 -7.37 -0.63
CA ARG A 203 -19.55 -7.00 0.27
C ARG A 203 -20.92 -7.41 -0.27
N GLU A 204 -21.86 -7.58 0.63
CA GLU A 204 -23.26 -7.84 0.28
C GLU A 204 -23.87 -6.65 -0.47
N ILE A 205 -23.63 -5.44 0.04
CA ILE A 205 -24.01 -4.18 -0.56
C ILE A 205 -22.74 -3.35 -0.81
N PRO A 206 -22.12 -3.47 -2.00
CA PRO A 206 -20.97 -2.65 -2.34
C PRO A 206 -21.38 -1.22 -2.58
N TRP A 207 -20.49 -0.26 -2.31
CA TRP A 207 -20.73 1.14 -2.60
C TRP A 207 -20.11 1.59 -3.92
N PRO A 208 -20.66 2.65 -4.56
CA PRO A 208 -20.02 3.26 -5.72
C PRO A 208 -18.63 3.74 -5.38
N LEU A 209 -17.63 3.21 -6.08
CA LEU A 209 -16.20 3.46 -5.84
C LEU A 209 -15.57 4.14 -7.05
N TYR A 210 -14.96 5.30 -6.83
CA TYR A 210 -14.30 6.09 -7.85
C TYR A 210 -12.81 6.25 -7.52
N LEU A 211 -11.93 6.07 -8.51
CA LEU A 211 -10.55 6.50 -8.47
C LEU A 211 -10.45 7.78 -9.29
N THR A 212 -10.42 8.91 -8.62
CA THR A 212 -10.47 10.25 -9.22
C THR A 212 -9.08 10.86 -9.34
N ASN A 213 -8.92 11.91 -10.15
CA ASN A 213 -7.62 12.53 -10.41
C ASN A 213 -6.54 11.52 -10.84
N PHE A 214 -6.96 10.45 -11.50
CA PHE A 214 -6.05 9.39 -11.90
C PHE A 214 -5.33 9.79 -13.18
N ILE A 215 -4.08 10.25 -13.06
CA ILE A 215 -3.28 10.73 -14.18
C ILE A 215 -2.90 9.53 -15.06
N LYS A 216 -3.33 9.58 -16.33
CA LYS A 216 -3.00 8.57 -17.35
C LYS A 216 -1.66 8.80 -18.06
N GLU A 217 -1.05 9.94 -17.83
CA GLU A 217 0.12 10.34 -18.61
C GLU A 217 1.32 9.45 -18.30
N ASN A 218 1.94 8.99 -19.37
CA ASN A 218 3.22 8.31 -19.64
C ASN A 218 4.24 8.14 -18.47
N ASN A 219 3.78 8.08 -17.22
CA ASN A 219 4.65 7.78 -16.10
C ASN A 219 4.88 6.26 -16.05
N SER A 220 6.06 5.84 -16.52
CA SER A 220 6.46 4.44 -16.57
C SER A 220 6.32 3.71 -15.23
N LYS A 221 6.51 4.42 -14.11
CA LYS A 221 6.36 3.88 -12.75
C LYS A 221 4.90 3.54 -12.45
N ILE A 222 3.97 4.43 -12.79
CA ILE A 222 2.53 4.21 -12.58
C ILE A 222 2.04 3.06 -13.46
N GLU A 223 2.46 3.01 -14.72
CA GLU A 223 2.08 1.94 -15.64
C GLU A 223 2.62 0.57 -15.18
N GLU A 224 3.84 0.51 -14.65
CA GLU A 224 4.39 -0.71 -14.05
C GLU A 224 3.60 -1.13 -12.80
N ALA A 225 3.29 -0.18 -11.92
CA ALA A 225 2.51 -0.43 -10.72
C ALA A 225 1.08 -0.89 -11.06
N LYS A 226 0.43 -0.30 -12.06
CA LYS A 226 -0.86 -0.74 -12.59
C LYS A 226 -0.78 -2.19 -13.08
N ARG A 227 0.17 -2.50 -13.94
CA ARG A 227 0.35 -3.85 -14.47
C ARG A 227 0.55 -4.88 -13.37
N LYS A 228 1.28 -4.53 -12.33
CA LYS A 228 1.59 -5.41 -11.21
C LYS A 228 0.42 -5.62 -10.24
N HIS A 229 -0.31 -4.56 -9.91
CA HIS A 229 -1.33 -4.60 -8.88
C HIS A 229 -2.76 -4.60 -9.44
N PHE A 230 -2.95 -4.01 -10.61
CA PHE A 230 -4.24 -3.87 -11.28
C PHE A 230 -4.34 -4.72 -12.55
N SER A 231 -3.66 -5.86 -12.61
CA SER A 231 -3.79 -6.80 -13.74
C SER A 231 -5.25 -7.20 -14.03
N ILE A 232 -6.14 -7.01 -13.04
CA ILE A 232 -7.58 -7.23 -13.16
C ILE A 232 -8.29 -6.05 -13.86
N ILE A 233 -7.66 -4.87 -14.00
CA ILE A 233 -8.26 -3.70 -14.66
C ILE A 233 -8.57 -3.97 -16.12
N ASN A 234 -7.77 -4.77 -16.78
CA ASN A 234 -7.98 -5.16 -18.17
C ASN A 234 -8.99 -6.32 -18.32
N GLY A 235 -9.50 -6.84 -17.22
CA GLY A 235 -10.51 -7.88 -17.20
C GLY A 235 -11.92 -7.31 -17.03
N ASN A 236 -12.94 -8.05 -17.49
CA ASN A 236 -14.37 -7.69 -17.42
C ASN A 236 -14.93 -7.57 -15.99
N PHE A 237 -14.09 -7.56 -14.95
CA PHE A 237 -14.50 -7.65 -13.54
C PHE A 237 -13.94 -6.54 -12.66
N PHE A 238 -13.46 -5.46 -13.26
CA PHE A 238 -13.00 -4.31 -12.49
C PHE A 238 -14.20 -3.52 -11.96
N THR A 239 -14.22 -3.28 -10.68
CA THR A 239 -15.40 -2.83 -9.94
C THR A 239 -15.23 -1.42 -9.33
N ALA A 240 -14.38 -0.59 -9.93
CA ALA A 240 -14.24 0.81 -9.58
C ALA A 240 -14.23 1.66 -10.87
N HIS A 241 -14.74 2.87 -10.78
CA HIS A 241 -14.67 3.83 -11.88
C HIS A 241 -13.37 4.60 -11.83
N ILE A 242 -12.50 4.41 -12.83
CA ILE A 242 -11.23 5.15 -12.93
C ILE A 242 -11.40 6.33 -13.88
N THR A 243 -11.04 7.52 -13.41
CA THR A 243 -11.16 8.73 -14.21
C THR A 243 -10.06 9.75 -13.88
N SER A 244 -9.70 10.55 -14.88
CA SER A 244 -8.83 11.71 -14.68
C SER A 244 -9.56 12.93 -14.12
N LYS A 245 -10.90 12.91 -14.13
CA LYS A 245 -11.72 13.98 -13.55
C LYS A 245 -11.61 13.98 -12.03
N SER A 246 -11.75 15.16 -11.43
CA SER A 246 -11.86 15.31 -9.98
C SER A 246 -13.23 14.87 -9.49
N TYR A 247 -13.34 14.55 -8.21
CA TYR A 247 -14.64 14.28 -7.57
C TYR A 247 -15.55 15.52 -7.60
N LEU A 248 -15.00 16.72 -7.66
CA LEU A 248 -15.78 17.95 -7.81
C LEU A 248 -16.44 18.06 -9.18
N GLU A 249 -15.74 17.64 -10.23
CA GLU A 249 -16.28 17.58 -11.60
C GLU A 249 -17.30 16.46 -11.77
N LEU A 250 -17.14 15.36 -11.02
CA LEU A 250 -18.05 14.22 -11.08
C LEU A 250 -19.35 14.48 -10.32
N PHE A 251 -19.28 15.25 -9.22
CA PHE A 251 -20.40 15.47 -8.30
C PHE A 251 -20.64 16.95 -7.99
N PRO A 252 -20.88 17.80 -9.00
CA PRO A 252 -21.09 19.24 -8.77
C PRO A 252 -22.30 19.50 -7.86
N GLU A 253 -23.37 18.74 -8.00
CA GLU A 253 -24.58 18.88 -7.17
C GLU A 253 -24.31 18.54 -5.69
N LEU A 254 -23.45 17.58 -5.41
CA LEU A 254 -23.07 17.24 -4.03
C LEU A 254 -22.17 18.33 -3.43
N LYS A 255 -21.37 19.00 -4.25
CA LYS A 255 -20.60 20.16 -3.81
C LYS A 255 -21.50 21.31 -3.38
N GLU A 256 -22.49 21.65 -4.20
CA GLU A 256 -23.46 22.71 -3.90
C GLU A 256 -24.25 22.41 -2.61
N LYS A 257 -24.61 21.14 -2.39
CA LYS A 257 -25.29 20.68 -1.18
C LYS A 257 -24.35 20.47 0.01
N GLN A 258 -23.06 20.77 -0.11
CA GLN A 258 -22.03 20.51 0.91
C GLN A 258 -21.95 19.03 1.36
N LYS A 259 -22.24 18.10 0.45
CA LYS A 259 -22.23 16.65 0.66
C LYS A 259 -20.95 15.98 0.10
N ILE A 260 -19.85 16.72 0.02
CA ILE A 260 -18.52 16.17 -0.24
C ILE A 260 -17.69 16.37 1.02
N VAL A 261 -17.19 15.27 1.58
CA VAL A 261 -16.41 15.25 2.82
C VAL A 261 -15.05 14.63 2.54
N TYR A 262 -13.99 15.41 2.69
CA TYR A 262 -12.62 14.89 2.62
C TYR A 262 -12.23 14.32 3.97
N LEU A 263 -11.80 13.06 4.00
CA LEU A 263 -11.36 12.41 5.23
C LEU A 263 -9.86 12.63 5.43
N SER A 264 -9.51 13.20 6.58
CA SER A 264 -8.13 13.45 6.96
C SER A 264 -7.90 13.15 8.43
N PRO A 265 -6.83 12.43 8.80
CA PRO A 265 -6.48 12.20 10.21
C PRO A 265 -6.11 13.49 10.94
N HIS A 266 -5.78 14.54 10.20
CA HIS A 266 -5.36 15.84 10.75
C HIS A 266 -6.52 16.83 10.96
N SER A 267 -7.75 16.50 10.53
CA SER A 267 -8.91 17.36 10.77
C SER A 267 -9.24 17.46 12.26
N LYS A 268 -9.71 18.61 12.67
CA LYS A 268 -10.22 18.85 14.04
C LYS A 268 -11.65 18.33 14.21
N GLU A 269 -12.42 18.33 13.14
CA GLU A 269 -13.83 17.98 13.15
C GLU A 269 -14.00 16.46 13.01
N PRO A 270 -14.71 15.79 13.93
CA PRO A 270 -15.03 14.38 13.79
C PRO A 270 -16.17 14.19 12.79
N LEU A 271 -16.16 13.05 12.09
CA LEU A 271 -17.29 12.57 11.31
C LEU A 271 -18.29 11.91 12.27
N GLU A 272 -19.46 12.51 12.46
CA GLU A 272 -20.46 12.03 13.42
C GLU A 272 -21.20 10.81 12.89
N SER A 273 -21.63 10.86 11.62
CA SER A 273 -22.38 9.80 10.95
C SER A 273 -21.91 9.61 9.51
N VAL A 274 -22.18 8.45 8.96
CA VAL A 274 -22.03 8.17 7.53
C VAL A 274 -23.40 8.20 6.87
N GLU A 275 -23.56 9.09 5.88
CA GLU A 275 -24.87 9.38 5.28
C GLU A 275 -24.92 8.91 3.83
N PRO A 276 -26.11 8.49 3.34
CA PRO A 276 -26.32 8.21 1.93
C PRO A 276 -26.23 9.51 1.11
N ASN A 277 -26.03 9.36 -0.20
CA ASN A 277 -25.89 10.48 -1.13
C ASN A 277 -24.85 11.52 -0.67
N THR A 278 -23.76 11.03 -0.11
CA THR A 278 -22.62 11.82 0.37
C THR A 278 -21.34 11.22 -0.19
N CYS A 279 -20.48 12.03 -0.77
CA CYS A 279 -19.19 11.60 -1.32
C CYS A 279 -18.09 11.74 -0.25
N TYR A 280 -17.59 10.63 0.21
CA TYR A 280 -16.43 10.56 1.12
C TYR A 280 -15.15 10.41 0.31
N VAL A 281 -14.32 11.44 0.38
CA VAL A 281 -13.03 11.47 -0.33
C VAL A 281 -11.92 10.98 0.60
N ILE A 282 -11.16 10.01 0.15
CA ILE A 282 -10.00 9.47 0.87
C ILE A 282 -8.76 9.77 0.03
N GLY A 283 -7.75 10.40 0.62
CA GLY A 283 -6.48 10.63 -0.07
C GLY A 283 -5.79 9.30 -0.39
N GLY A 284 -5.37 9.12 -1.64
CA GLY A 284 -4.57 7.97 -2.08
C GLY A 284 -3.12 8.04 -1.60
N ILE A 285 -2.92 8.50 -0.36
CA ILE A 285 -1.63 8.71 0.29
C ILE A 285 -1.37 7.58 1.27
N VAL A 286 -0.13 7.13 1.35
CA VAL A 286 0.30 6.10 2.30
C VAL A 286 1.19 6.74 3.36
N ASP A 287 0.66 6.91 4.56
CA ASP A 287 1.36 7.52 5.69
C ASP A 287 2.31 6.56 6.46
N ALA A 288 2.59 5.38 5.92
CA ALA A 288 3.46 4.40 6.57
C ALA A 288 4.93 4.87 6.67
N PHE A 289 5.30 5.88 5.91
CA PHE A 289 6.61 6.55 5.90
C PHE A 289 6.47 7.92 5.22
N SER A 290 7.41 8.80 5.53
CA SER A 290 7.44 10.15 4.94
C SER A 290 7.73 10.08 3.45
N GLU A 291 6.92 10.75 2.65
CA GLU A 291 7.14 10.96 1.22
C GLU A 291 7.58 12.42 1.02
N PRO A 292 8.80 12.68 0.52
CA PRO A 292 9.35 14.03 0.45
C PRO A 292 8.54 15.01 -0.40
N GLU A 293 7.86 14.51 -1.45
CA GLU A 293 7.10 15.32 -2.39
C GLU A 293 5.63 15.50 -2.01
N ILE A 294 5.17 14.82 -0.95
CA ILE A 294 3.78 14.88 -0.48
C ILE A 294 3.74 15.64 0.87
N PRO A 295 3.01 16.76 0.95
CA PRO A 295 2.87 17.49 2.21
C PRO A 295 2.24 16.62 3.29
N SER A 296 2.72 16.72 4.53
CA SER A 296 2.21 15.93 5.66
C SER A 296 0.71 16.18 5.95
N LYS A 297 0.20 17.34 5.54
CA LYS A 297 -1.21 17.74 5.69
C LYS A 297 -1.93 17.90 4.36
N ALA A 298 -1.47 17.23 3.31
CA ALA A 298 -2.00 17.34 1.96
C ALA A 298 -3.54 17.26 1.89
N SER A 299 -4.15 16.34 2.63
CA SER A 299 -5.61 16.14 2.65
C SER A 299 -6.36 17.36 3.17
N ILE A 300 -5.88 18.01 4.24
CA ILE A 300 -6.49 19.24 4.78
C ILE A 300 -6.27 20.42 3.83
N GLU A 301 -5.09 20.56 3.29
CA GLU A 301 -4.76 21.66 2.37
C GLU A 301 -5.64 21.61 1.13
N VAL A 302 -5.82 20.45 0.54
CA VAL A 302 -6.73 20.24 -0.60
C VAL A 302 -8.16 20.56 -0.23
N ALA A 303 -8.67 20.02 0.88
CA ALA A 303 -10.04 20.29 1.30
C ALA A 303 -10.29 21.79 1.52
N THR A 304 -9.34 22.49 2.09
CA THR A 304 -9.40 23.94 2.31
C THR A 304 -9.39 24.71 0.99
N GLN A 305 -8.50 24.38 0.06
CA GLN A 305 -8.39 25.01 -1.25
C GLN A 305 -9.66 24.81 -2.10
N GLU A 306 -10.27 23.64 -2.00
CA GLU A 306 -11.45 23.28 -2.76
C GLU A 306 -12.77 23.72 -2.09
N GLY A 307 -12.68 24.26 -0.85
CA GLY A 307 -13.83 24.75 -0.09
C GLY A 307 -14.84 23.66 0.27
N ILE A 308 -14.36 22.46 0.61
CA ILE A 308 -15.16 21.31 1.03
C ILE A 308 -14.92 20.96 2.49
N GLN A 309 -15.87 20.24 3.08
CA GLN A 309 -15.73 19.79 4.46
C GLN A 309 -14.57 18.83 4.62
N CYS A 310 -13.78 19.02 5.69
CA CYS A 310 -12.70 18.11 6.05
C CYS A 310 -12.99 17.52 7.44
N LYS A 311 -13.13 16.21 7.53
CA LYS A 311 -13.46 15.53 8.78
C LYS A 311 -12.47 14.38 9.04
N ARG A 312 -12.26 14.05 10.32
CA ARG A 312 -11.53 12.84 10.72
C ARG A 312 -12.52 11.74 11.12
N LEU A 313 -12.08 10.49 11.08
CA LEU A 313 -12.87 9.42 11.68
C LEU A 313 -13.11 9.74 13.16
N ASN A 314 -14.30 9.45 13.66
CA ASN A 314 -14.68 9.78 15.05
C ASN A 314 -14.00 8.85 16.05
N LEU A 315 -12.73 9.14 16.33
CA LEU A 315 -11.85 8.43 17.24
C LEU A 315 -11.58 9.28 18.47
N ASP A 316 -11.73 8.71 19.65
CA ASP A 316 -11.15 9.31 20.85
C ASP A 316 -9.66 8.93 20.95
N TYR A 317 -8.80 9.76 20.33
CA TYR A 317 -7.35 9.58 20.34
C TYR A 317 -6.74 9.56 21.74
N ARG A 318 -7.45 10.09 22.76
CA ARG A 318 -6.96 10.14 24.14
C ARG A 318 -6.87 8.78 24.79
N GLN A 319 -7.65 7.82 24.31
CA GLN A 319 -7.68 6.45 24.84
C GLN A 319 -6.63 5.54 24.19
N LEU A 320 -5.96 6.01 23.11
CA LEU A 320 -5.02 5.19 22.36
C LEU A 320 -3.58 5.39 22.88
N LYS A 321 -3.08 4.38 23.57
CA LYS A 321 -1.66 4.31 23.95
C LYS A 321 -0.82 4.11 22.67
N GLY A 322 -0.21 5.18 22.13
CA GLY A 322 0.74 5.05 21.00
C GLY A 322 0.59 6.05 19.87
N GLY A 323 -0.27 7.07 19.98
CA GLY A 323 -0.47 8.10 18.96
C GLY A 323 -1.65 7.83 18.01
N ASN A 324 -1.79 8.63 16.96
CA ASN A 324 -2.87 8.49 16.00
C ASN A 324 -2.72 7.19 15.22
N PRO A 325 -3.73 6.29 15.24
CA PRO A 325 -3.69 5.08 14.44
C PRO A 325 -3.75 5.46 12.95
N MET A 326 -2.86 4.86 12.18
CA MET A 326 -2.89 4.97 10.74
C MET A 326 -3.66 3.78 10.15
N PHE A 327 -4.77 4.08 9.50
CA PHE A 327 -5.57 3.07 8.82
C PHE A 327 -5.18 2.97 7.34
N THR A 328 -5.22 1.76 6.82
CA THR A 328 -5.10 1.54 5.38
C THR A 328 -6.40 1.93 4.67
N LEU A 329 -6.35 2.21 3.36
CA LEU A 329 -7.51 2.64 2.59
C LEU A 329 -8.69 1.66 2.70
N ASP A 330 -8.40 0.37 2.69
CA ASP A 330 -9.40 -0.68 2.85
C ASP A 330 -10.00 -0.73 4.26
N GLN A 331 -9.20 -0.43 5.30
CA GLN A 331 -9.70 -0.32 6.68
C GLN A 331 -10.61 0.90 6.85
N VAL A 332 -10.28 2.04 6.24
CA VAL A 332 -11.15 3.22 6.26
C VAL A 332 -12.51 2.91 5.63
N LEU A 333 -12.52 2.23 4.48
CA LEU A 333 -13.76 1.80 3.85
C LEU A 333 -14.57 0.87 4.77
N ASP A 334 -13.90 -0.11 5.40
CA ASP A 334 -14.55 -1.06 6.30
C ASP A 334 -15.19 -0.34 7.50
N ILE A 335 -14.48 0.62 8.10
CA ILE A 335 -14.98 1.44 9.20
C ILE A 335 -16.22 2.24 8.78
N LEU A 336 -16.16 2.94 7.64
CA LEU A 336 -17.31 3.70 7.14
C LEU A 336 -18.52 2.80 6.89
N HIS A 337 -18.29 1.62 6.37
CA HIS A 337 -19.36 0.65 6.10
C HIS A 337 -20.02 0.14 7.38
N ASP A 338 -19.21 -0.23 8.38
CA ASP A 338 -19.71 -0.74 9.64
C ASP A 338 -20.51 0.34 10.38
N VAL A 339 -20.04 1.60 10.38
CA VAL A 339 -20.74 2.74 10.98
C VAL A 339 -22.04 3.06 10.24
N TYR A 340 -22.04 3.01 8.91
CA TYR A 340 -23.27 3.19 8.12
C TYR A 340 -24.36 2.18 8.48
N HIS A 341 -23.97 0.94 8.79
CA HIS A 341 -24.89 -0.11 9.24
C HIS A 341 -25.14 -0.10 10.76
N LYS A 342 -24.98 1.06 11.41
CA LYS A 342 -25.30 1.32 12.83
C LYS A 342 -24.37 0.66 13.85
N SER A 343 -23.14 0.34 13.48
CA SER A 343 -22.12 -0.01 14.47
C SER A 343 -21.62 1.27 15.16
N GLU A 344 -21.42 1.17 16.48
CA GLU A 344 -20.80 2.27 17.23
C GLU A 344 -19.36 2.53 16.76
N TRP A 345 -18.97 3.80 16.66
CA TRP A 345 -17.63 4.19 16.23
C TRP A 345 -16.52 3.51 17.05
N GLU A 346 -16.69 3.51 18.38
CA GLU A 346 -15.69 2.96 19.28
C GLU A 346 -15.54 1.44 19.10
N GLU A 347 -16.62 0.71 18.99
CA GLU A 347 -16.61 -0.74 18.78
C GLU A 347 -15.99 -1.09 17.43
N THR A 348 -16.40 -0.39 16.39
CA THR A 348 -15.89 -0.60 15.03
C THR A 348 -14.39 -0.42 15.00
N ILE A 349 -13.89 0.67 15.55
CA ILE A 349 -12.48 1.00 15.50
C ILE A 349 -11.64 0.05 16.35
N ARG A 350 -12.12 -0.36 17.51
CA ARG A 350 -11.43 -1.37 18.35
C ARG A 350 -11.11 -2.64 17.59
N ARG A 351 -12.00 -3.10 16.69
CA ARG A 351 -11.73 -4.29 15.85
C ARG A 351 -10.48 -4.14 14.98
N PHE A 352 -10.21 -2.94 14.50
CA PHE A 352 -9.05 -2.66 13.66
C PHE A 352 -7.77 -2.35 14.45
N LEU A 353 -7.89 -1.90 15.71
CA LEU A 353 -6.75 -1.61 16.58
C LEU A 353 -6.15 -2.86 17.23
N ILE A 354 -6.92 -3.92 17.43
CA ILE A 354 -6.45 -5.19 18.06
C ILE A 354 -5.53 -5.98 17.12
N VAL A 355 -5.50 -5.65 15.83
CA VAL A 355 -4.70 -6.36 14.81
C VAL A 355 -3.26 -5.82 14.71
N PHE A 356 -2.91 -4.80 15.48
CA PHE A 356 -1.57 -4.23 15.60
C PHE A 356 -1.02 -4.47 17.00
#